data_85fb5556bfd56cfcad4b6739639135b9
#
_entry.id   85fb5556bfd56cfcad4b6739639135b9
#
_cell.length_a   1.000
_cell.length_b   1.000
_cell.length_c   1.000
_cell.angle_alpha   90.00
_cell.angle_beta   90.00
_cell.angle_gamma   90.00
#
_symmetry.space_group_name_H-M   'P 1'
#
loop_
_entity.id
_entity.type
_entity.pdbx_description
1 polymer ?
#
loop_
_entity_poly.entity_id
_entity_poly.type
_entity_poly.pdbx_seq_one_letter_code
_entity_poly.pdbx_strand_id
1 'polypeptide(L)'
;MFKNLWRVAIVVPRRLATSAEATKPASSRTKRRSTVTQQIVDHFQTSEQFRAHYPYMNPDLLKRRHNVPIGINCMSESDAENIFSSIKGHLNPDIPIIELYPGLGLLTRRLLTLNPKKILAYESDAYFKSVMDSVASDNAELQVYKTHFLRIWSDDLKDKLDGGNRVAQLLPGIEKKEWEDEPAVQIIGVTAQPRYFQFFVNCIAFQCGIISYGRMELYMTVPPEIFWNINCNAASLPMIYSKYLLFNMFFDYELLCLVDEKSFVPWFKRGDRKIAFLKNLDVNRDKFCLMKAVPKRDLLKVIPPRLLTSLWFFTYQGTTTTRNKVIPYLEKWIPDCGPLFISKGLTVFTDFRDLTSNELLDIFVTFVSLPGFEDCPFQAALESFLNRTDDEGLDEEVDRATSGFGVPEPVE
;
A
#
# COMPACT_ATOMS: atom_id res chain seq x y z
N MET A 1 6.27 -16.33 13.43
CA MET A 1 4.97 -15.95 13.91
C MET A 1 4.20 -14.96 13.03
N PHE A 2 4.49 -14.80 11.74
CA PHE A 2 3.90 -13.73 10.91
C PHE A 2 3.71 -14.07 9.42
N LYS A 3 3.59 -15.35 9.02
CA LYS A 3 3.62 -15.76 7.59
C LYS A 3 2.35 -15.52 6.76
N ASN A 4 1.16 -15.30 7.35
CA ASN A 4 -0.11 -15.37 6.60
C ASN A 4 -1.07 -14.17 6.68
N LEU A 5 -0.60 -12.98 7.00
CA LEU A 5 -1.44 -11.78 7.08
C LEU A 5 -2.06 -11.31 5.73
N TRP A 6 -1.79 -12.03 4.63
CA TRP A 6 -2.16 -11.61 3.28
C TRP A 6 -3.29 -12.41 2.60
N ARG A 7 -3.71 -13.56 3.16
CA ARG A 7 -4.63 -14.50 2.52
C ARG A 7 -6.08 -14.46 3.00
N VAL A 8 -6.69 -13.31 3.16
CA VAL A 8 -8.16 -13.27 3.19
C VAL A 8 -8.66 -12.68 1.88
N ALA A 9 -8.51 -13.41 0.81
CA ALA A 9 -9.25 -13.23 -0.42
C ALA A 9 -10.38 -14.25 -0.44
N ILE A 10 -11.60 -13.77 -0.41
CA ILE A 10 -12.89 -14.43 -0.48
C ILE A 10 -12.87 -15.59 -1.48
N VAL A 11 -13.04 -16.81 -1.01
CA VAL A 11 -13.44 -17.95 -1.82
C VAL A 11 -14.93 -17.80 -2.13
N VAL A 12 -15.25 -17.31 -3.31
CA VAL A 12 -16.58 -17.42 -3.88
C VAL A 12 -16.64 -18.77 -4.60
N PRO A 13 -17.59 -19.68 -4.29
CA PRO A 13 -17.71 -20.96 -4.98
C PRO A 13 -17.99 -20.72 -6.47
N ARG A 14 -17.13 -21.25 -7.33
CA ARG A 14 -17.36 -21.34 -8.78
C ARG A 14 -18.57 -22.23 -9.03
N ARG A 15 -19.67 -21.68 -9.52
CA ARG A 15 -20.67 -22.46 -10.22
C ARG A 15 -20.05 -23.01 -11.51
N LEU A 16 -20.03 -24.33 -11.64
CA LEU A 16 -19.74 -25.04 -12.87
C LEU A 16 -20.79 -24.63 -13.91
N ALA A 17 -20.41 -23.89 -14.92
CA ALA A 17 -21.18 -23.70 -16.13
C ALA A 17 -20.58 -24.64 -17.18
N THR A 18 -21.40 -25.56 -17.66
CA THR A 18 -21.13 -26.54 -18.73
C THR A 18 -20.74 -25.82 -20.03
N SER A 19 -19.72 -26.36 -20.65
CA SER A 19 -19.11 -25.93 -21.91
C SER A 19 -20.09 -25.98 -23.08
N ALA A 20 -20.18 -24.88 -23.83
CA ALA A 20 -20.43 -24.89 -25.25
C ALA A 20 -19.24 -24.20 -25.93
N GLU A 21 -18.37 -24.95 -26.55
CA GLU A 21 -17.29 -24.48 -27.40
C GLU A 21 -17.83 -23.73 -28.62
N ALA A 22 -17.72 -22.43 -28.63
CA ALA A 22 -17.77 -21.67 -29.87
C ALA A 22 -16.36 -21.11 -30.13
N THR A 23 -15.64 -21.76 -31.02
CA THR A 23 -14.33 -21.30 -31.54
C THR A 23 -14.48 -19.95 -32.22
N LYS A 24 -14.07 -18.86 -31.54
CA LYS A 24 -13.90 -17.54 -32.14
C LYS A 24 -12.50 -17.45 -32.78
N PRO A 25 -12.36 -16.91 -33.99
CA PRO A 25 -11.10 -16.88 -34.72
C PRO A 25 -10.04 -16.03 -34.00
N ALA A 26 -8.82 -16.55 -33.93
CA ALA A 26 -7.65 -15.99 -33.22
C ALA A 26 -7.23 -14.60 -33.74
N SER A 27 -7.75 -14.13 -34.88
CA SER A 27 -7.33 -12.87 -35.54
C SER A 27 -7.79 -11.58 -34.84
N SER A 28 -8.87 -11.63 -34.01
CA SER A 28 -9.41 -10.44 -33.37
C SER A 28 -8.66 -10.03 -32.09
N ARG A 29 -7.98 -10.98 -31.41
CA ARG A 29 -7.24 -10.72 -30.18
C ARG A 29 -5.88 -10.03 -30.43
N THR A 30 -5.23 -10.35 -31.56
CA THR A 30 -3.91 -9.78 -31.90
C THR A 30 -4.04 -8.33 -32.37
N LYS A 31 -5.08 -7.97 -33.14
CA LYS A 31 -5.34 -6.59 -33.57
C LYS A 31 -5.69 -5.65 -32.42
N ARG A 32 -6.41 -6.12 -31.40
CA ARG A 32 -6.77 -5.28 -30.23
C ARG A 32 -5.58 -5.02 -29.29
N ARG A 33 -4.60 -5.95 -29.22
CA ARG A 33 -3.38 -5.75 -28.43
C ARG A 33 -2.43 -4.74 -29.08
N SER A 34 -2.29 -4.75 -30.39
CA SER A 34 -1.45 -3.79 -31.10
C SER A 34 -1.97 -2.36 -30.96
N THR A 35 -3.29 -2.15 -30.96
CA THR A 35 -3.88 -0.82 -30.83
C THR A 35 -3.62 -0.16 -29.47
N VAL A 36 -3.64 -0.90 -28.35
CA VAL A 36 -3.40 -0.30 -27.02
C VAL A 36 -1.92 0.05 -26.83
N THR A 37 -1.02 -0.83 -27.23
CA THR A 37 0.43 -0.54 -27.21
C THR A 37 0.74 0.68 -28.07
N GLN A 38 0.16 0.79 -29.26
CA GLN A 38 0.34 1.95 -30.13
C GLN A 38 -0.20 3.23 -29.48
N GLN A 39 -1.35 3.17 -28.82
CA GLN A 39 -1.89 4.33 -28.09
C GLN A 39 -0.97 4.80 -26.95
N ILE A 40 -0.32 3.87 -26.23
CA ILE A 40 0.66 4.21 -25.18
C ILE A 40 1.88 4.89 -25.82
N VAL A 41 2.42 4.31 -26.89
CA VAL A 41 3.56 4.88 -27.62
C VAL A 41 3.23 6.25 -28.16
N ASP A 42 2.07 6.40 -28.81
CA ASP A 42 1.62 7.68 -29.38
C ASP A 42 1.43 8.74 -28.30
N HIS A 43 0.93 8.36 -27.12
CA HIS A 43 0.74 9.27 -25.98
C HIS A 43 2.06 9.89 -25.49
N PHE A 44 3.14 9.09 -25.47
CA PHE A 44 4.44 9.55 -24.99
C PHE A 44 5.39 10.01 -26.10
N GLN A 45 4.96 10.05 -27.36
CA GLN A 45 5.83 10.44 -28.49
C GLN A 45 6.43 11.85 -28.37
N THR A 46 5.79 12.74 -27.62
CA THR A 46 6.29 14.11 -27.37
C THR A 46 7.40 14.14 -26.33
N SER A 47 7.51 13.13 -25.45
CA SER A 47 8.56 13.02 -24.45
C SER A 47 9.88 12.59 -25.10
N GLU A 48 10.91 13.43 -24.97
CA GLU A 48 12.25 13.13 -25.48
C GLU A 48 12.88 11.96 -24.73
N GLN A 49 12.74 11.95 -23.40
CA GLN A 49 13.22 10.87 -22.55
C GLN A 49 12.54 9.54 -22.92
N PHE A 50 11.23 9.52 -23.06
CA PHE A 50 10.54 8.30 -23.48
C PHE A 50 11.06 7.79 -24.82
N ARG A 51 11.21 8.65 -25.83
CA ARG A 51 11.71 8.24 -27.16
C ARG A 51 13.10 7.64 -27.11
N ALA A 52 14.00 8.23 -26.34
CA ALA A 52 15.37 7.73 -26.18
C ALA A 52 15.41 6.33 -25.54
N HIS A 53 14.53 6.06 -24.59
CA HIS A 53 14.52 4.81 -23.82
C HIS A 53 13.56 3.74 -24.37
N TYR A 54 12.53 4.13 -25.15
CA TYR A 54 11.50 3.23 -25.67
C TYR A 54 12.02 1.96 -26.35
N PRO A 55 13.06 1.98 -27.21
CA PRO A 55 13.55 0.78 -27.90
C PRO A 55 14.10 -0.30 -26.94
N TYR A 56 14.48 0.08 -25.74
CA TYR A 56 15.13 -0.79 -24.76
C TYR A 56 14.21 -1.17 -23.59
N MET A 57 13.04 -0.56 -23.51
CA MET A 57 12.07 -0.84 -22.43
C MET A 57 11.47 -2.24 -22.58
N ASN A 58 11.17 -2.87 -21.44
CA ASN A 58 10.42 -4.11 -21.45
C ASN A 58 9.05 -3.90 -22.15
N PRO A 59 8.77 -4.62 -23.26
CA PRO A 59 7.51 -4.48 -24.00
C PRO A 59 6.26 -4.72 -23.14
N ASP A 60 6.40 -5.45 -22.05
CA ASP A 60 5.31 -5.72 -21.13
C ASP A 60 4.84 -4.49 -20.34
N LEU A 61 5.70 -3.48 -20.16
CA LEU A 61 5.32 -2.19 -19.58
C LEU A 61 4.37 -1.40 -20.47
N LEU A 62 4.42 -1.63 -21.79
CA LEU A 62 3.60 -0.97 -22.79
C LEU A 62 2.34 -1.76 -23.16
N LYS A 63 2.05 -2.84 -22.44
CA LYS A 63 0.81 -3.61 -22.58
C LYS A 63 -0.16 -3.23 -21.47
N ARG A 64 -1.44 -3.06 -21.84
CA ARG A 64 -2.48 -2.85 -20.81
C ARG A 64 -2.62 -4.09 -19.94
N ARG A 65 -2.43 -3.93 -18.65
CA ARG A 65 -2.58 -5.01 -17.67
C ARG A 65 -4.04 -5.23 -17.28
N HIS A 66 -4.42 -6.49 -17.09
CA HIS A 66 -5.72 -6.85 -16.54
C HIS A 66 -5.72 -6.72 -15.01
N ASN A 67 -4.60 -7.06 -14.39
CA ASN A 67 -4.38 -6.92 -12.95
C ASN A 67 -3.68 -5.60 -12.65
N VAL A 68 -3.92 -5.09 -11.46
CA VAL A 68 -3.23 -3.89 -10.96
C VAL A 68 -1.75 -4.21 -10.81
N PRO A 69 -0.84 -3.44 -11.46
CA PRO A 69 0.60 -3.67 -11.38
C PRO A 69 1.13 -3.34 -9.98
N ILE A 70 2.25 -3.97 -9.58
CA ILE A 70 2.93 -3.66 -8.31
C ILE A 70 3.67 -2.33 -8.43
N GLY A 71 4.51 -2.18 -9.46
CA GLY A 71 5.23 -0.96 -9.78
C GLY A 71 4.52 -0.17 -10.88
N ILE A 72 4.49 1.13 -10.72
CA ILE A 72 3.97 2.10 -11.69
C ILE A 72 5.00 3.21 -11.82
N ASN A 73 5.41 3.49 -13.07
CA ASN A 73 6.49 4.42 -13.36
C ASN A 73 5.97 5.66 -14.08
N CYS A 74 6.40 6.84 -13.66
CA CYS A 74 6.09 8.10 -14.32
C CYS A 74 6.90 8.22 -15.63
N MET A 75 6.22 8.54 -16.75
CA MET A 75 6.84 8.71 -18.07
C MET A 75 6.66 10.12 -18.63
N SER A 76 6.01 11.03 -17.91
CA SER A 76 5.73 12.40 -18.28
C SER A 76 6.61 13.37 -17.49
N GLU A 77 7.45 14.15 -18.17
CA GLU A 77 8.26 15.19 -17.54
C GLU A 77 7.40 16.27 -16.89
N SER A 78 6.28 16.64 -17.53
CA SER A 78 5.36 17.66 -17.00
C SER A 78 4.67 17.21 -15.71
N ASP A 79 4.27 15.92 -15.63
CA ASP A 79 3.64 15.41 -14.43
C ASP A 79 4.66 15.10 -13.32
N ALA A 80 5.88 14.69 -13.66
CA ALA A 80 6.97 14.61 -12.70
C ALA A 80 7.29 16.00 -12.09
N GLU A 81 7.24 17.07 -12.90
CA GLU A 81 7.38 18.45 -12.44
C GLU A 81 6.20 18.89 -11.55
N ASN A 82 4.97 18.52 -11.94
CA ASN A 82 3.77 18.82 -11.15
C ASN A 82 3.84 18.15 -9.77
N ILE A 83 4.21 16.85 -9.72
CA ILE A 83 4.44 16.12 -8.47
C ILE A 83 5.51 16.81 -7.64
N PHE A 84 6.69 17.07 -8.23
CA PHE A 84 7.80 17.71 -7.53
C PHE A 84 7.41 19.08 -6.97
N SER A 85 6.79 19.93 -7.77
CA SER A 85 6.35 21.26 -7.35
C SER A 85 5.35 21.22 -6.20
N SER A 86 4.50 20.17 -6.14
CA SER A 86 3.53 19.97 -5.07
C SER A 86 4.16 19.48 -3.78
N ILE A 87 5.26 18.71 -3.84
CA ILE A 87 5.89 18.14 -2.63
C ILE A 87 7.11 18.92 -2.14
N LYS A 88 7.82 19.68 -3.00
CA LYS A 88 9.09 20.31 -2.65
C LYS A 88 9.05 21.20 -1.41
N GLY A 89 7.92 21.88 -1.17
CA GLY A 89 7.72 22.73 0.00
C GLY A 89 7.48 21.98 1.31
N HIS A 90 7.22 20.68 1.23
CA HIS A 90 7.01 19.78 2.36
C HIS A 90 8.26 18.95 2.67
N LEU A 91 9.16 18.76 1.69
CA LEU A 91 10.34 17.93 1.86
C LEU A 91 11.41 18.65 2.70
N ASN A 92 12.00 17.89 3.61
CA ASN A 92 13.19 18.31 4.36
C ASN A 92 14.42 17.58 3.76
N PRO A 93 15.39 18.30 3.16
CA PRO A 93 16.57 17.69 2.56
C PRO A 93 17.47 16.92 3.54
N ASP A 94 17.41 17.24 4.84
CA ASP A 94 18.18 16.57 5.88
C ASP A 94 17.60 15.19 6.28
N ILE A 95 16.36 14.91 5.87
CA ILE A 95 15.71 13.61 6.08
C ILE A 95 15.91 12.74 4.83
N PRO A 96 16.44 11.51 4.98
CA PRO A 96 16.59 10.60 3.84
C PRO A 96 15.28 10.37 3.07
N ILE A 97 15.38 10.31 1.75
CA ILE A 97 14.27 10.05 0.85
C ILE A 97 14.33 8.60 0.37
N ILE A 98 13.19 7.92 0.37
CA ILE A 98 12.97 6.65 -0.30
C ILE A 98 12.09 6.91 -1.51
N GLU A 99 12.58 6.57 -2.70
CA GLU A 99 11.79 6.66 -3.95
C GLU A 99 11.41 5.26 -4.44
N LEU A 100 10.12 5.05 -4.64
CA LEU A 100 9.55 3.78 -5.10
C LEU A 100 9.28 3.85 -6.60
N TYR A 101 9.85 2.91 -7.35
CA TYR A 101 9.68 2.79 -8.81
C TYR A 101 10.04 4.07 -9.57
N PRO A 102 11.29 4.55 -9.46
CA PRO A 102 11.75 5.78 -10.13
C PRO A 102 11.67 5.73 -11.65
N GLY A 103 11.66 4.53 -12.26
CA GLY A 103 11.57 4.32 -13.69
C GLY A 103 12.72 4.99 -14.45
N LEU A 104 12.39 5.97 -15.31
CA LEU A 104 13.38 6.76 -16.05
C LEU A 104 14.09 7.82 -15.18
N GLY A 105 13.81 7.90 -13.88
CA GLY A 105 14.40 8.88 -12.96
C GLY A 105 13.93 10.31 -13.21
N LEU A 106 12.73 10.52 -13.77
CA LEU A 106 12.22 11.86 -14.06
C LEU A 106 12.00 12.68 -12.78
N LEU A 107 11.44 12.04 -11.74
CA LEU A 107 11.26 12.66 -10.43
C LEU A 107 12.57 12.68 -9.65
N THR A 108 13.37 11.61 -9.71
CA THR A 108 14.67 11.50 -9.04
C THR A 108 15.58 12.68 -9.35
N ARG A 109 15.71 13.05 -10.65
CA ARG A 109 16.54 14.17 -11.07
C ARG A 109 16.09 15.49 -10.47
N ARG A 110 14.80 15.68 -10.23
CA ARG A 110 14.25 16.86 -9.55
C ARG A 110 14.50 16.82 -8.06
N LEU A 111 14.35 15.65 -7.43
CA LEU A 111 14.66 15.47 -6.01
C LEU A 111 16.13 15.77 -5.73
N LEU A 112 17.04 15.37 -6.61
CA LEU A 112 18.47 15.67 -6.49
C LEU A 112 18.78 17.19 -6.49
N THR A 113 17.95 18.03 -7.13
CA THR A 113 18.12 19.49 -7.08
C THR A 113 17.92 20.11 -5.70
N LEU A 114 17.32 19.37 -4.76
CA LEU A 114 17.17 19.80 -3.36
C LEU A 114 18.44 19.55 -2.52
N ASN A 115 19.48 18.94 -3.10
CA ASN A 115 20.68 18.47 -2.40
C ASN A 115 20.33 17.62 -1.16
N PRO A 116 19.56 16.53 -1.33
CA PRO A 116 19.12 15.72 -0.21
C PRO A 116 20.29 14.98 0.44
N LYS A 117 20.21 14.77 1.77
CA LYS A 117 21.19 13.98 2.51
C LYS A 117 21.41 12.60 1.90
N LYS A 118 20.32 11.98 1.42
CA LYS A 118 20.34 10.65 0.78
C LYS A 118 19.05 10.35 0.05
N ILE A 119 19.15 9.65 -1.09
CA ILE A 119 18.03 9.03 -1.79
C ILE A 119 18.29 7.52 -1.92
N LEU A 120 17.34 6.71 -1.46
CA LEU A 120 17.32 5.25 -1.64
C LEU A 120 16.22 4.92 -2.65
N ALA A 121 16.59 4.53 -3.86
CA ALA A 121 15.67 4.24 -4.95
C ALA A 121 15.45 2.72 -5.08
N TYR A 122 14.18 2.28 -5.05
CA TYR A 122 13.81 0.86 -5.16
C TYR A 122 13.17 0.60 -6.52
N GLU A 123 13.92 -0.05 -7.41
CA GLU A 123 13.49 -0.37 -8.76
C GLU A 123 13.65 -1.87 -9.04
N SER A 124 12.56 -2.52 -9.40
CA SER A 124 12.55 -3.96 -9.67
C SER A 124 12.80 -4.31 -11.14
N ASP A 125 12.44 -3.43 -12.07
CA ASP A 125 12.70 -3.64 -13.49
C ASP A 125 14.20 -3.47 -13.80
N ALA A 126 14.77 -4.44 -14.50
CA ALA A 126 16.21 -4.49 -14.75
C ALA A 126 16.69 -3.33 -15.65
N TYR A 127 15.86 -2.93 -16.62
CA TYR A 127 16.21 -1.85 -17.53
C TYR A 127 16.17 -0.49 -16.79
N PHE A 128 15.09 -0.21 -16.08
CA PHE A 128 14.99 1.02 -15.28
C PHE A 128 16.06 1.10 -14.20
N LYS A 129 16.39 -0.04 -13.59
CA LYS A 129 17.51 -0.10 -12.65
C LYS A 129 18.82 0.32 -13.31
N SER A 130 19.11 -0.14 -14.54
CA SER A 130 20.32 0.27 -15.25
C SER A 130 20.34 1.76 -15.60
N VAL A 131 19.19 2.34 -15.96
CA VAL A 131 19.04 3.79 -16.17
C VAL A 131 19.33 4.56 -14.87
N MET A 132 18.78 4.07 -13.75
CA MET A 132 18.99 4.68 -12.45
C MET A 132 20.43 4.54 -11.94
N ASP A 133 21.13 3.44 -12.26
CA ASP A 133 22.55 3.28 -11.95
C ASP A 133 23.41 4.32 -12.68
N SER A 134 23.04 4.65 -13.93
CA SER A 134 23.72 5.73 -14.66
C SER A 134 23.47 7.10 -14.00
N VAL A 135 22.28 7.36 -13.44
CA VAL A 135 22.04 8.58 -12.66
C VAL A 135 22.83 8.59 -11.36
N ALA A 136 22.93 7.43 -10.70
CA ALA A 136 23.66 7.29 -9.44
C ALA A 136 25.18 7.42 -9.62
N SER A 137 25.74 7.10 -10.80
CA SER A 137 27.17 7.29 -11.06
C SER A 137 27.65 8.74 -10.93
N ASP A 138 26.74 9.68 -11.19
CA ASP A 138 27.01 11.12 -11.12
C ASP A 138 26.55 11.76 -9.81
N ASN A 139 25.86 10.99 -8.92
CA ASN A 139 25.23 11.51 -7.71
C ASN A 139 25.48 10.56 -6.52
N ALA A 140 26.46 10.90 -5.69
CA ALA A 140 26.91 10.05 -4.57
C ALA A 140 25.84 9.84 -3.49
N GLU A 141 24.87 10.76 -3.38
CA GLU A 141 23.73 10.69 -2.46
C GLU A 141 22.65 9.70 -2.91
N LEU A 142 22.65 9.27 -4.19
CA LEU A 142 21.67 8.32 -4.75
C LEU A 142 22.19 6.90 -4.69
N GLN A 143 21.42 6.00 -4.07
CA GLN A 143 21.67 4.57 -4.05
C GLN A 143 20.49 3.79 -4.61
N VAL A 144 20.72 2.85 -5.53
CA VAL A 144 19.67 2.14 -6.26
C VAL A 144 19.65 0.65 -5.92
N TYR A 145 18.49 0.14 -5.52
CA TYR A 145 18.26 -1.26 -5.17
C TYR A 145 17.40 -1.97 -6.21
N LYS A 146 17.86 -3.13 -6.70
CA LYS A 146 17.06 -4.00 -7.58
C LYS A 146 16.12 -4.87 -6.74
N THR A 147 15.12 -4.26 -6.14
CA THR A 147 14.15 -4.99 -5.30
C THR A 147 12.85 -4.21 -5.15
N HIS A 148 11.81 -4.87 -4.64
CA HIS A 148 10.58 -4.21 -4.21
C HIS A 148 10.70 -3.76 -2.75
N PHE A 149 10.28 -2.54 -2.46
CA PHE A 149 10.32 -1.98 -1.09
C PHE A 149 9.53 -2.83 -0.08
N LEU A 150 8.42 -3.46 -0.50
CA LEU A 150 7.61 -4.31 0.38
C LEU A 150 8.38 -5.51 0.96
N ARG A 151 9.52 -5.87 0.35
CA ARG A 151 10.39 -6.94 0.84
C ARG A 151 10.95 -6.67 2.23
N ILE A 152 11.05 -5.41 2.65
CA ILE A 152 11.51 -5.03 4.00
C ILE A 152 10.71 -5.76 5.08
N TRP A 153 9.42 -6.03 4.88
CA TRP A 153 8.61 -6.79 5.82
C TRP A 153 9.11 -8.22 6.02
N SER A 154 9.30 -8.97 4.93
CA SER A 154 9.78 -10.35 4.99
C SER A 154 11.24 -10.44 5.47
N ASP A 155 12.06 -9.45 5.12
CA ASP A 155 13.44 -9.38 5.57
C ASP A 155 13.53 -9.05 7.08
N ASP A 156 12.66 -8.19 7.64
CA ASP A 156 12.59 -7.94 9.08
C ASP A 156 12.19 -9.20 9.86
N LEU A 157 11.25 -9.97 9.32
CA LEU A 157 10.87 -11.24 9.93
C LEU A 157 12.05 -12.24 9.92
N LYS A 158 12.75 -12.36 8.79
CA LYS A 158 13.93 -13.23 8.68
C LYS A 158 15.04 -12.79 9.64
N ASP A 159 15.30 -11.48 9.73
CA ASP A 159 16.29 -10.92 10.65
C ASP A 159 15.95 -11.22 12.12
N LYS A 160 14.67 -11.19 12.51
CA LYS A 160 14.22 -11.59 13.85
C LYS A 160 14.38 -13.08 14.13
N LEU A 161 14.32 -13.93 13.09
CA LEU A 161 14.44 -15.38 13.23
C LEU A 161 15.91 -15.86 13.27
N ASP A 162 16.78 -15.26 12.47
CA ASP A 162 18.17 -15.73 12.28
C ASP A 162 19.24 -14.72 12.75
N GLY A 163 18.81 -13.57 13.31
CA GLY A 163 19.72 -12.52 13.78
C GLY A 163 20.44 -11.78 12.63
N GLY A 164 19.87 -11.81 11.43
CA GLY A 164 20.39 -11.12 10.25
C GLY A 164 20.30 -9.60 10.33
N ASN A 165 20.76 -8.93 9.27
CA ASN A 165 20.77 -7.47 9.15
C ASN A 165 20.26 -6.98 7.77
N ARG A 166 19.39 -7.75 7.13
CA ARG A 166 18.89 -7.49 5.77
C ARG A 166 18.16 -6.13 5.67
N VAL A 167 17.36 -5.81 6.68
CA VAL A 167 16.66 -4.52 6.75
C VAL A 167 17.65 -3.37 6.81
N ALA A 168 18.70 -3.47 7.64
CA ALA A 168 19.72 -2.43 7.73
C ALA A 168 20.52 -2.26 6.41
N GLN A 169 20.71 -3.34 5.65
CA GLN A 169 21.34 -3.29 4.32
C GLN A 169 20.45 -2.60 3.28
N LEU A 170 19.13 -2.68 3.43
CA LEU A 170 18.17 -1.99 2.55
C LEU A 170 17.94 -0.53 2.97
N LEU A 171 18.19 -0.16 4.22
CA LEU A 171 17.96 1.17 4.78
C LEU A 171 19.27 1.85 5.29
N PRO A 172 20.37 1.84 4.52
CA PRO A 172 21.63 2.39 4.99
C PRO A 172 21.55 3.91 5.16
N GLY A 173 22.04 4.39 6.29
CA GLY A 173 22.09 5.83 6.59
C GLY A 173 20.77 6.43 7.05
N ILE A 174 19.73 5.59 7.29
CA ILE A 174 18.53 6.02 8.01
C ILE A 174 18.83 5.86 9.50
N GLU A 175 18.81 6.96 10.22
CA GLU A 175 19.01 7.01 11.67
C GLU A 175 17.71 6.65 12.40
N LYS A 176 17.81 5.91 13.49
CA LYS A 176 16.68 5.65 14.35
C LYS A 176 16.30 6.91 15.11
N LYS A 177 15.00 7.20 15.15
CA LYS A 177 14.39 8.32 15.86
C LYS A 177 13.28 7.81 16.77
N GLU A 178 13.00 8.56 17.82
CA GLU A 178 11.84 8.28 18.67
C GLU A 178 10.54 8.64 17.94
N TRP A 179 9.42 8.11 18.42
CA TRP A 179 8.14 8.31 17.76
C TRP A 179 7.71 9.79 17.73
N GLU A 180 8.02 10.54 18.77
CA GLU A 180 7.68 11.95 18.90
C GLU A 180 8.58 12.89 18.10
N ASP A 181 9.73 12.41 17.63
CA ASP A 181 10.67 13.19 16.83
C ASP A 181 10.12 13.49 15.43
N GLU A 182 10.88 14.28 14.66
CA GLU A 182 10.63 14.45 13.22
C GLU A 182 10.68 13.08 12.49
N PRO A 183 10.00 12.94 11.36
CA PRO A 183 10.06 11.69 10.58
C PRO A 183 11.49 11.23 10.33
N ALA A 184 11.73 9.92 10.42
CA ALA A 184 13.04 9.34 10.14
C ALA A 184 13.32 9.26 8.63
N VAL A 185 12.26 9.22 7.81
CA VAL A 185 12.36 9.03 6.36
C VAL A 185 11.15 9.62 5.65
N GLN A 186 11.35 10.09 4.42
CA GLN A 186 10.33 10.57 3.49
C GLN A 186 10.21 9.56 2.34
N ILE A 187 9.02 8.99 2.13
CA ILE A 187 8.76 7.96 1.12
C ILE A 187 7.92 8.54 0.00
N ILE A 188 8.44 8.53 -1.21
CA ILE A 188 7.80 9.06 -2.41
C ILE A 188 7.55 7.92 -3.39
N GLY A 189 6.34 7.82 -3.95
CA GLY A 189 6.09 6.77 -4.92
C GLY A 189 4.72 6.83 -5.58
N VAL A 190 4.57 5.97 -6.59
CA VAL A 190 3.31 5.78 -7.31
C VAL A 190 2.85 4.35 -7.12
N THR A 191 1.63 4.14 -6.67
CA THR A 191 1.08 2.79 -6.52
C THR A 191 -0.42 2.74 -6.72
N ALA A 192 -0.88 1.71 -7.41
CA ALA A 192 -2.30 1.37 -7.47
C ALA A 192 -2.64 0.17 -6.58
N GLN A 193 -1.65 -0.37 -5.84
CA GLN A 193 -1.83 -1.55 -5.01
C GLN A 193 -2.26 -1.17 -3.59
N PRO A 194 -3.45 -1.59 -3.14
CA PRO A 194 -3.88 -1.42 -1.75
C PRO A 194 -2.94 -2.09 -0.72
N ARG A 195 -2.06 -2.98 -1.18
CA ARG A 195 -1.05 -3.67 -0.34
C ARG A 195 -0.08 -2.70 0.33
N TYR A 196 0.27 -1.58 -0.30
CA TYR A 196 1.15 -0.59 0.31
C TYR A 196 0.52 0.02 1.58
N PHE A 197 -0.77 0.31 1.55
CA PHE A 197 -1.48 0.81 2.73
C PHE A 197 -1.57 -0.26 3.84
N GLN A 198 -1.83 -1.51 3.44
CA GLN A 198 -1.77 -2.64 4.39
C GLN A 198 -0.37 -2.79 4.99
N PHE A 199 0.69 -2.68 4.17
CA PHE A 199 2.07 -2.75 4.63
C PHE A 199 2.36 -1.67 5.67
N PHE A 200 2.05 -0.39 5.41
CA PHE A 200 2.31 0.69 6.36
C PHE A 200 1.49 0.54 7.65
N VAL A 201 0.22 0.15 7.54
CA VAL A 201 -0.62 -0.16 8.70
C VAL A 201 -0.02 -1.31 9.52
N ASN A 202 0.42 -2.38 8.87
CA ASN A 202 1.01 -3.52 9.54
C ASN A 202 2.36 -3.16 10.20
N CYS A 203 3.21 -2.35 9.55
CA CYS A 203 4.45 -1.88 10.16
C CYS A 203 4.18 -1.20 11.50
N ILE A 204 3.15 -0.34 11.59
CA ILE A 204 2.76 0.32 12.84
C ILE A 204 2.14 -0.69 13.80
N ALA A 205 1.18 -1.50 13.36
CA ALA A 205 0.47 -2.44 14.24
C ALA A 205 1.40 -3.47 14.90
N PHE A 206 2.43 -3.90 14.18
CA PHE A 206 3.38 -4.93 14.63
C PHE A 206 4.74 -4.36 15.05
N GLN A 207 4.91 -3.04 15.03
CA GLN A 207 6.15 -2.33 15.40
C GLN A 207 7.39 -2.94 14.71
N CYS A 208 7.35 -3.04 13.37
CA CYS A 208 8.35 -3.75 12.59
C CYS A 208 8.67 -3.03 11.26
N GLY A 209 9.72 -3.49 10.57
CA GLY A 209 10.14 -2.96 9.29
C GLY A 209 10.59 -1.51 9.39
N ILE A 210 10.08 -0.65 8.51
CA ILE A 210 10.50 0.76 8.42
C ILE A 210 10.18 1.55 9.70
N ILE A 211 9.10 1.20 10.41
CA ILE A 211 8.69 1.92 11.63
C ILE A 211 9.65 1.73 12.80
N SER A 212 10.49 0.69 12.77
CA SER A 212 11.54 0.49 13.76
C SER A 212 12.66 1.55 13.70
N TYR A 213 12.65 2.39 12.67
CA TYR A 213 13.53 3.55 12.54
C TYR A 213 12.85 4.86 12.96
N GLY A 214 11.56 4.85 13.24
CA GLY A 214 10.77 6.01 13.61
C GLY A 214 9.62 6.25 12.64
N ARG A 215 8.92 7.39 12.77
CA ARG A 215 7.83 7.74 11.87
C ARG A 215 8.34 7.99 10.46
N MET A 216 7.52 7.63 9.48
CA MET A 216 7.74 7.94 8.07
C MET A 216 6.79 9.05 7.61
N GLU A 217 7.18 9.79 6.60
CA GLU A 217 6.31 10.72 5.88
C GLU A 217 6.10 10.20 4.46
N LEU A 218 4.86 10.05 4.06
CA LEU A 218 4.47 9.41 2.80
C LEU A 218 3.98 10.45 1.79
N TYR A 219 4.50 10.40 0.56
CA TYR A 219 4.03 11.17 -0.59
C TYR A 219 3.66 10.18 -1.70
N MET A 220 2.40 9.74 -1.68
CA MET A 220 1.95 8.64 -2.53
C MET A 220 0.98 9.11 -3.59
N THR A 221 1.32 8.85 -4.86
CA THR A 221 0.41 9.03 -5.98
C THR A 221 -0.40 7.76 -6.18
N VAL A 222 -1.71 7.84 -6.03
CA VAL A 222 -2.63 6.70 -5.99
C VAL A 222 -3.85 6.92 -6.87
N PRO A 223 -4.48 5.84 -7.39
CA PRO A 223 -5.79 5.95 -8.03
C PRO A 223 -6.84 6.57 -7.10
N PRO A 224 -7.80 7.32 -7.64
CA PRO A 224 -8.81 8.01 -6.85
C PRO A 224 -9.64 7.08 -5.95
N GLU A 225 -9.88 5.83 -6.39
CA GLU A 225 -10.59 4.85 -5.58
C GLU A 225 -9.85 4.46 -4.29
N ILE A 226 -8.52 4.53 -4.25
CA ILE A 226 -7.75 4.28 -3.03
C ILE A 226 -7.89 5.49 -2.10
N PHE A 227 -7.64 6.69 -2.61
CA PHE A 227 -7.75 7.92 -1.82
C PHE A 227 -9.15 8.07 -1.20
N TRP A 228 -10.21 7.83 -1.98
CA TRP A 228 -11.58 7.92 -1.50
C TRP A 228 -11.93 6.82 -0.51
N ASN A 229 -11.42 5.60 -0.66
CA ASN A 229 -11.61 4.55 0.34
C ASN A 229 -10.99 4.91 1.70
N ILE A 230 -9.90 5.68 1.71
CA ILE A 230 -9.31 6.21 2.95
C ILE A 230 -10.18 7.34 3.51
N ASN A 231 -10.68 8.23 2.65
CA ASN A 231 -11.39 9.45 3.06
C ASN A 231 -12.90 9.24 3.36
N CYS A 232 -13.49 8.13 2.89
CA CYS A 232 -14.92 7.88 3.09
C CYS A 232 -15.22 7.33 4.48
N ASN A 233 -16.26 7.87 5.10
CA ASN A 233 -16.87 7.28 6.28
C ASN A 233 -17.51 5.92 5.94
N ALA A 234 -17.56 5.04 6.91
CA ALA A 234 -18.06 3.68 6.81
C ALA A 234 -19.42 3.55 6.10
N ALA A 235 -20.36 4.46 6.37
CA ALA A 235 -21.70 4.44 5.79
C ALA A 235 -21.75 4.66 4.27
N SER A 236 -20.69 5.17 3.65
CA SER A 236 -20.64 5.51 2.22
C SER A 236 -20.07 4.40 1.34
N LEU A 237 -19.47 3.35 1.91
CA LEU A 237 -18.76 2.31 1.17
C LEU A 237 -19.53 0.99 1.12
N PRO A 238 -19.66 0.35 -0.05
CA PRO A 238 -20.29 -0.97 -0.17
C PRO A 238 -19.46 -2.08 0.52
N MET A 239 -18.15 -1.85 0.73
CA MET A 239 -17.24 -2.74 1.47
C MET A 239 -16.21 -1.91 2.24
N ILE A 240 -16.22 -2.05 3.56
CA ILE A 240 -15.21 -1.47 4.42
C ILE A 240 -14.07 -2.48 4.56
N TYR A 241 -12.84 -2.01 4.33
CA TYR A 241 -11.65 -2.79 4.55
C TYR A 241 -10.94 -2.30 5.82
N SER A 242 -10.65 -3.21 6.73
CA SER A 242 -9.92 -2.91 7.99
C SER A 242 -8.70 -2.04 7.79
N LYS A 243 -7.94 -2.26 6.71
CA LYS A 243 -6.73 -1.48 6.37
C LYS A 243 -6.99 0.02 6.19
N TYR A 244 -8.13 0.42 5.64
CA TYR A 244 -8.45 1.84 5.44
C TYR A 244 -8.92 2.50 6.73
N LEU A 245 -9.68 1.75 7.56
CA LEU A 245 -10.05 2.21 8.90
C LEU A 245 -8.81 2.40 9.77
N LEU A 246 -7.92 1.40 9.79
CA LEU A 246 -6.66 1.47 10.55
C LEU A 246 -5.73 2.56 10.00
N PHE A 247 -5.66 2.74 8.67
CA PHE A 247 -4.90 3.84 8.09
C PHE A 247 -5.41 5.19 8.58
N ASN A 248 -6.72 5.37 8.58
CA ASN A 248 -7.36 6.60 9.05
C ASN A 248 -7.17 6.83 10.57
N MET A 249 -7.11 5.75 11.36
CA MET A 249 -6.77 5.85 12.78
C MET A 249 -5.31 6.24 13.00
N PHE A 250 -4.40 5.70 12.18
CA PHE A 250 -2.95 5.81 12.40
C PHE A 250 -2.32 7.04 11.74
N PHE A 251 -2.90 7.56 10.65
CA PHE A 251 -2.31 8.61 9.83
C PHE A 251 -3.17 9.87 9.78
N ASP A 252 -2.52 11.02 9.78
CA ASP A 252 -3.05 12.26 9.22
C ASP A 252 -2.67 12.30 7.75
N TYR A 253 -3.59 12.76 6.88
CA TYR A 253 -3.34 12.79 5.44
C TYR A 253 -4.07 13.96 4.77
N GLU A 254 -3.52 14.41 3.65
CA GLU A 254 -4.06 15.48 2.82
C GLU A 254 -3.84 15.20 1.33
N LEU A 255 -4.74 15.73 0.49
CA LEU A 255 -4.60 15.73 -0.97
C LEU A 255 -3.76 16.94 -1.38
N LEU A 256 -2.64 16.70 -2.07
CA LEU A 256 -1.77 17.76 -2.56
C LEU A 256 -2.14 18.21 -3.98
N CYS A 257 -2.26 17.28 -4.92
CA CYS A 257 -2.66 17.59 -6.29
C CYS A 257 -3.24 16.36 -7.02
N LEU A 258 -3.75 16.62 -8.24
CA LEU A 258 -4.23 15.60 -9.16
C LEU A 258 -3.29 15.49 -10.36
N VAL A 259 -2.95 14.25 -10.75
CA VAL A 259 -1.99 13.93 -11.82
C VAL A 259 -2.67 13.05 -12.87
N ASP A 260 -2.34 13.20 -14.15
CA ASP A 260 -2.95 12.38 -15.22
C ASP A 260 -2.58 10.90 -15.06
N GLU A 261 -3.58 9.99 -15.02
CA GLU A 261 -3.31 8.55 -14.91
C GLU A 261 -2.51 8.02 -16.11
N LYS A 262 -2.69 8.61 -17.30
CA LYS A 262 -1.99 8.20 -18.52
C LYS A 262 -0.51 8.55 -18.53
N SER A 263 -0.07 9.40 -17.61
CA SER A 263 1.36 9.74 -17.43
C SER A 263 2.19 8.61 -16.84
N PHE A 264 1.54 7.54 -16.41
CA PHE A 264 2.18 6.40 -15.76
C PHE A 264 2.03 5.12 -16.58
N VAL A 265 3.05 4.25 -16.52
CA VAL A 265 3.02 2.91 -17.12
C VAL A 265 3.36 1.85 -16.07
N PRO A 266 2.84 0.62 -16.22
CA PRO A 266 1.94 0.14 -17.28
C PRO A 266 0.49 0.61 -17.09
N TRP A 267 -0.23 0.86 -18.17
CA TRP A 267 -1.68 1.08 -18.09
C TRP A 267 -2.39 -0.19 -17.68
N PHE A 268 -3.42 -0.06 -16.86
CA PHE A 268 -4.17 -1.21 -16.35
C PHE A 268 -5.69 -0.97 -16.37
N LYS A 269 -6.44 -2.07 -16.31
CA LYS A 269 -7.89 -2.00 -16.25
C LYS A 269 -8.34 -1.88 -14.79
N ARG A 270 -8.99 -0.77 -14.46
CA ARG A 270 -9.67 -0.62 -13.17
C ARG A 270 -10.99 -1.40 -13.18
N GLY A 271 -11.35 -2.06 -12.08
CA GLY A 271 -12.56 -2.87 -12.00
C GLY A 271 -13.83 -2.02 -12.10
N ASP A 272 -14.81 -2.47 -12.88
CA ASP A 272 -16.05 -1.73 -13.14
C ASP A 272 -16.85 -1.38 -11.88
N ARG A 273 -16.80 -2.21 -10.83
CA ARG A 273 -17.45 -1.95 -9.53
C ARG A 273 -16.83 -0.77 -8.79
N LYS A 274 -15.50 -0.62 -8.84
CA LYS A 274 -14.77 0.51 -8.23
C LYS A 274 -15.11 1.82 -8.94
N ILE A 275 -15.26 1.76 -10.26
CA ILE A 275 -15.64 2.91 -11.07
C ILE A 275 -17.10 3.33 -10.83
N ALA A 276 -18.02 2.36 -10.64
CA ALA A 276 -19.43 2.67 -10.37
C ALA A 276 -19.62 3.44 -9.05
N PHE A 277 -18.84 3.10 -8.01
CA PHE A 277 -18.83 3.82 -6.75
C PHE A 277 -18.42 5.29 -6.92
N LEU A 278 -17.35 5.54 -7.67
CA LEU A 278 -16.86 6.91 -7.93
C LEU A 278 -17.82 7.75 -8.78
N LYS A 279 -18.77 7.12 -9.50
CA LYS A 279 -19.77 7.86 -10.30
C LYS A 279 -20.64 8.79 -9.46
N ASN A 280 -20.84 8.45 -8.22
CA ASN A 280 -21.71 9.21 -7.31
C ASN A 280 -20.95 10.31 -6.55
N LEU A 281 -19.61 10.41 -6.71
CA LEU A 281 -18.75 11.28 -5.91
C LEU A 281 -18.18 12.48 -6.69
N ASP A 282 -18.65 12.82 -7.88
CA ASP A 282 -18.11 13.91 -8.72
C ASP A 282 -16.57 13.99 -8.77
N VAL A 283 -15.93 12.81 -8.83
CA VAL A 283 -14.47 12.66 -8.80
C VAL A 283 -13.93 12.55 -10.21
N ASN A 284 -12.86 13.30 -10.51
CA ASN A 284 -12.15 13.14 -11.78
C ASN A 284 -11.46 11.78 -11.83
N ARG A 285 -12.03 10.85 -12.61
CA ARG A 285 -11.62 9.44 -12.65
C ARG A 285 -10.33 9.19 -13.41
N ASP A 286 -9.98 10.10 -14.30
CA ASP A 286 -8.80 9.99 -15.17
C ASP A 286 -7.56 10.61 -14.51
N LYS A 287 -7.68 11.01 -13.23
CA LYS A 287 -6.60 11.61 -12.44
C LYS A 287 -6.25 10.73 -11.24
N PHE A 288 -4.97 10.53 -11.03
CA PHE A 288 -4.45 10.01 -9.76
C PHE A 288 -4.36 11.12 -8.73
N CYS A 289 -4.48 10.75 -7.47
CA CYS A 289 -4.39 11.64 -6.32
C CYS A 289 -2.97 11.55 -5.73
N LEU A 290 -2.22 12.65 -5.72
CA LEU A 290 -1.01 12.76 -4.90
C LEU A 290 -1.43 13.16 -3.49
N MET A 291 -1.16 12.29 -2.54
CA MET A 291 -1.47 12.51 -1.12
C MET A 291 -0.20 12.54 -0.29
N LYS A 292 -0.22 13.38 0.73
CA LYS A 292 0.73 13.34 1.86
C LYS A 292 0.07 12.58 3.00
N ALA A 293 0.81 11.72 3.70
CA ALA A 293 0.33 11.07 4.93
C ALA A 293 1.47 10.90 5.93
N VAL A 294 1.17 11.14 7.21
CA VAL A 294 2.15 11.04 8.32
C VAL A 294 1.50 10.30 9.47
N PRO A 295 2.16 9.31 10.11
CA PRO A 295 1.64 8.71 11.33
C PRO A 295 1.41 9.75 12.42
N LYS A 296 0.25 9.71 13.06
CA LYS A 296 -0.13 10.65 14.11
C LYS A 296 0.91 10.66 15.23
N ARG A 297 1.38 11.84 15.60
CA ARG A 297 2.44 11.99 16.60
C ARG A 297 2.03 11.52 17.99
N ASP A 298 0.74 11.65 18.30
CA ASP A 298 0.15 11.26 19.57
C ASP A 298 -0.41 9.83 19.58
N LEU A 299 -0.31 9.08 18.47
CA LEU A 299 -0.87 7.73 18.35
C LEU A 299 -0.47 6.83 19.51
N LEU A 300 0.82 6.79 19.86
CA LEU A 300 1.32 5.90 20.92
C LEU A 300 0.93 6.36 22.34
N LYS A 301 0.47 7.61 22.51
CA LYS A 301 -0.14 8.10 23.76
C LYS A 301 -1.58 7.64 23.89
N VAL A 302 -2.32 7.57 22.78
CA VAL A 302 -3.70 7.10 22.73
C VAL A 302 -3.76 5.57 22.82
N ILE A 303 -2.90 4.89 22.03
CA ILE A 303 -2.79 3.44 22.00
C ILE A 303 -1.35 3.04 22.28
N PRO A 304 -1.05 2.50 23.46
CA PRO A 304 0.28 1.99 23.79
C PRO A 304 0.74 0.94 22.75
N PRO A 305 2.05 0.86 22.43
CA PRO A 305 2.58 -0.07 21.42
C PRO A 305 2.11 -1.52 21.61
N ARG A 306 2.00 -1.99 22.86
CA ARG A 306 1.52 -3.34 23.20
C ARG A 306 0.08 -3.65 22.77
N LEU A 307 -0.74 -2.62 22.56
CA LEU A 307 -2.16 -2.76 22.18
C LEU A 307 -2.40 -2.52 20.67
N LEU A 308 -1.41 -2.10 19.89
CA LEU A 308 -1.58 -1.84 18.47
C LEU A 308 -1.96 -3.10 17.67
N THR A 309 -1.32 -4.24 17.99
CA THR A 309 -1.67 -5.53 17.37
C THR A 309 -3.07 -5.98 17.77
N SER A 310 -3.47 -5.72 19.01
CA SER A 310 -4.83 -6.01 19.51
C SER A 310 -5.88 -5.13 18.79
N LEU A 311 -5.60 -3.83 18.55
CA LEU A 311 -6.46 -2.95 17.78
C LEU A 311 -6.57 -3.42 16.32
N TRP A 312 -5.44 -3.84 15.73
CA TRP A 312 -5.43 -4.40 14.38
C TRP A 312 -6.34 -5.64 14.29
N PHE A 313 -6.20 -6.60 15.20
CA PHE A 313 -7.01 -7.81 15.26
C PHE A 313 -8.49 -7.51 15.51
N PHE A 314 -8.80 -6.62 16.46
CA PHE A 314 -10.15 -6.16 16.75
C PHE A 314 -10.84 -5.59 15.50
N THR A 315 -10.18 -4.66 14.82
CA THR A 315 -10.69 -4.03 13.60
C THR A 315 -10.86 -5.05 12.48
N TYR A 316 -9.88 -5.94 12.31
CA TYR A 316 -9.91 -6.99 11.29
C TYR A 316 -11.10 -7.93 11.52
N GLN A 317 -11.23 -8.48 12.72
CA GLN A 317 -12.32 -9.42 13.08
C GLN A 317 -13.69 -8.74 13.02
N GLY A 318 -13.79 -7.51 13.51
CA GLY A 318 -15.02 -6.73 13.48
C GLY A 318 -15.56 -6.49 12.06
N THR A 319 -14.67 -6.28 11.09
CA THR A 319 -15.04 -5.90 9.71
C THR A 319 -15.00 -7.05 8.69
N THR A 320 -14.54 -8.25 9.08
CA THR A 320 -14.43 -9.41 8.17
C THR A 320 -15.79 -9.88 7.67
N THR A 321 -16.82 -9.85 8.50
CA THR A 321 -18.18 -10.26 8.12
C THR A 321 -19.07 -9.05 7.84
N THR A 322 -20.03 -9.22 6.93
CA THR A 322 -20.88 -8.13 6.44
C THR A 322 -21.92 -7.61 7.44
N ARG A 323 -22.18 -8.35 8.50
CA ARG A 323 -23.22 -8.04 9.50
C ARG A 323 -22.75 -8.37 10.90
N ASN A 324 -21.52 -8.00 11.23
CA ASN A 324 -20.97 -8.20 12.55
C ASN A 324 -21.45 -7.08 13.48
N LYS A 325 -22.26 -7.43 14.48
CA LYS A 325 -22.81 -6.48 15.45
C LYS A 325 -21.80 -6.20 16.54
N VAL A 326 -21.62 -4.92 16.89
CA VAL A 326 -20.61 -4.47 17.86
C VAL A 326 -20.85 -5.07 19.23
N ILE A 327 -22.04 -4.88 19.81
CA ILE A 327 -22.33 -5.34 21.18
C ILE A 327 -22.25 -6.86 21.30
N PRO A 328 -22.91 -7.69 20.45
CA PRO A 328 -22.75 -9.13 20.52
C PRO A 328 -21.30 -9.62 20.33
N TYR A 329 -20.50 -8.90 19.52
CA TYR A 329 -19.08 -9.21 19.38
C TYR A 329 -18.29 -8.95 20.66
N LEU A 330 -18.54 -7.84 21.34
CA LEU A 330 -17.87 -7.48 22.60
C LEU A 330 -18.27 -8.43 23.75
N GLU A 331 -19.56 -8.76 23.85
CA GLU A 331 -20.12 -9.70 24.83
C GLU A 331 -19.54 -11.12 24.70
N LYS A 332 -19.10 -11.51 23.51
CA LYS A 332 -18.40 -12.78 23.29
C LYS A 332 -17.10 -12.86 24.08
N TRP A 333 -16.42 -11.74 24.25
CA TRP A 333 -15.13 -11.63 24.93
C TRP A 333 -15.27 -11.31 26.41
N ILE A 334 -16.12 -10.36 26.75
CA ILE A 334 -16.38 -9.89 28.11
C ILE A 334 -17.90 -9.86 28.33
N PRO A 335 -18.48 -10.90 28.93
CA PRO A 335 -19.92 -10.93 29.24
C PRO A 335 -20.34 -9.71 30.06
N ASP A 336 -21.59 -9.29 29.89
CA ASP A 336 -22.22 -8.16 30.60
C ASP A 336 -21.59 -6.79 30.36
N CYS A 337 -20.74 -6.63 29.31
CA CYS A 337 -20.19 -5.33 28.94
C CYS A 337 -21.15 -4.46 28.11
N GLY A 338 -22.16 -5.08 27.49
CA GLY A 338 -23.10 -4.41 26.55
C GLY A 338 -23.79 -3.18 27.10
N PRO A 339 -24.33 -3.16 28.33
CA PRO A 339 -24.95 -1.98 28.93
C PRO A 339 -24.07 -0.73 28.95
N LEU A 340 -22.76 -0.88 29.13
CA LEU A 340 -21.81 0.23 29.08
C LEU A 340 -21.77 0.86 27.68
N PHE A 341 -21.71 0.03 26.64
CA PHE A 341 -21.66 0.51 25.27
C PHE A 341 -22.99 1.08 24.79
N ILE A 342 -24.12 0.57 25.31
CA ILE A 342 -25.45 1.15 25.11
C ILE A 342 -25.52 2.56 25.72
N SER A 343 -25.00 2.75 26.94
CA SER A 343 -24.96 4.08 27.57
C SER A 343 -24.09 5.09 26.82
N LYS A 344 -23.16 4.62 25.97
CA LYS A 344 -22.34 5.43 25.05
C LYS A 344 -23.01 5.68 23.71
N GLY A 345 -24.25 5.26 23.51
CA GLY A 345 -25.05 5.54 22.29
C GLY A 345 -25.06 4.41 21.27
N LEU A 346 -24.40 3.27 21.51
CA LEU A 346 -24.53 2.10 20.63
C LEU A 346 -25.86 1.38 20.86
N THR A 347 -26.34 0.72 19.81
CA THR A 347 -27.49 -0.16 19.89
C THR A 347 -27.07 -1.61 19.64
N VAL A 348 -27.90 -2.57 20.06
CA VAL A 348 -27.67 -4.00 19.77
C VAL A 348 -27.66 -4.31 18.25
N PHE A 349 -28.16 -3.37 17.45
CA PHE A 349 -28.22 -3.48 15.98
C PHE A 349 -27.06 -2.77 15.27
N THR A 350 -26.24 -2.00 15.99
CA THR A 350 -25.09 -1.28 15.39
C THR A 350 -24.09 -2.26 14.79
N ASP A 351 -23.82 -2.13 13.48
CA ASP A 351 -22.80 -2.90 12.77
C ASP A 351 -21.43 -2.21 12.90
N PHE A 352 -20.34 -2.99 12.90
CA PHE A 352 -18.98 -2.43 12.80
C PHE A 352 -18.81 -1.52 11.57
N ARG A 353 -19.62 -1.72 10.53
CA ARG A 353 -19.60 -0.95 9.29
C ARG A 353 -20.31 0.40 9.38
N ASP A 354 -21.11 0.59 10.42
CA ASP A 354 -21.79 1.85 10.66
C ASP A 354 -20.87 2.86 11.38
N LEU A 355 -19.72 2.38 11.89
CA LEU A 355 -18.80 3.15 12.70
C LEU A 355 -17.76 3.88 11.85
N THR A 356 -17.42 5.09 12.24
CA THR A 356 -16.23 5.80 11.78
C THR A 356 -14.98 5.22 12.43
N SER A 357 -13.81 5.54 11.87
CA SER A 357 -12.52 5.13 12.47
C SER A 357 -12.34 5.61 13.90
N ASN A 358 -12.81 6.83 14.23
CA ASN A 358 -12.71 7.39 15.57
C ASN A 358 -13.66 6.69 16.56
N GLU A 359 -14.91 6.45 16.17
CA GLU A 359 -15.85 5.69 17.00
C GLU A 359 -15.36 4.29 17.27
N LEU A 360 -14.79 3.61 16.25
CA LEU A 360 -14.21 2.28 16.43
C LEU A 360 -13.00 2.29 17.37
N LEU A 361 -12.17 3.32 17.28
CA LEU A 361 -11.04 3.53 18.19
C LEU A 361 -11.53 3.74 19.63
N ASP A 362 -12.54 4.59 19.86
CA ASP A 362 -13.12 4.86 21.17
C ASP A 362 -13.75 3.60 21.78
N ILE A 363 -14.42 2.79 20.97
CA ILE A 363 -14.94 1.49 21.39
C ILE A 363 -13.81 0.58 21.82
N PHE A 364 -12.73 0.48 21.03
CA PHE A 364 -11.58 -0.35 21.37
C PHE A 364 -10.91 0.11 22.67
N VAL A 365 -10.64 1.41 22.82
CA VAL A 365 -10.06 1.98 24.06
C VAL A 365 -10.94 1.68 25.27
N THR A 366 -12.26 1.81 25.11
CA THR A 366 -13.20 1.45 26.17
C THR A 366 -13.14 -0.06 26.48
N PHE A 367 -13.12 -0.91 25.46
CA PHE A 367 -13.08 -2.36 25.61
C PHE A 367 -11.82 -2.83 26.35
N VAL A 368 -10.63 -2.33 26.00
CA VAL A 368 -9.38 -2.71 26.65
C VAL A 368 -9.24 -2.14 28.07
N SER A 369 -10.03 -1.13 28.42
CA SER A 369 -10.06 -0.58 29.79
C SER A 369 -11.02 -1.29 30.73
N LEU A 370 -11.80 -2.28 30.25
CA LEU A 370 -12.70 -3.06 31.08
C LEU A 370 -11.91 -3.96 32.07
N PRO A 371 -12.37 -4.11 33.34
CA PRO A 371 -11.68 -4.93 34.34
C PRO A 371 -11.46 -6.38 33.92
N GLY A 372 -12.33 -6.94 33.09
CA GLY A 372 -12.23 -8.30 32.57
C GLY A 372 -11.38 -8.47 31.32
N PHE A 373 -10.77 -7.43 30.78
CA PHE A 373 -10.03 -7.52 29.50
C PHE A 373 -8.77 -8.39 29.59
N GLU A 374 -8.00 -8.25 30.68
CA GLU A 374 -6.75 -9.01 30.87
C GLU A 374 -7.00 -10.53 31.04
N ASP A 375 -8.17 -10.90 31.59
CA ASP A 375 -8.56 -12.29 31.84
C ASP A 375 -9.40 -12.89 30.68
N CYS A 376 -9.80 -12.08 29.69
CA CYS A 376 -10.65 -12.56 28.61
C CYS A 376 -9.84 -13.32 27.53
N PRO A 377 -10.47 -14.25 26.79
CA PRO A 377 -9.77 -15.07 25.79
C PRO A 377 -9.35 -14.30 24.52
N PHE A 378 -9.49 -12.98 24.48
CA PHE A 378 -9.18 -12.15 23.32
C PHE A 378 -7.71 -12.24 22.90
N GLN A 379 -6.78 -12.16 23.87
CA GLN A 379 -5.34 -12.26 23.61
C GLN A 379 -4.96 -13.66 23.11
N ALA A 380 -5.50 -14.70 23.72
CA ALA A 380 -5.28 -16.09 23.27
C ALA A 380 -5.84 -16.32 21.85
N ALA A 381 -6.97 -15.69 21.51
CA ALA A 381 -7.54 -15.76 20.16
C ALA A 381 -6.67 -15.01 19.14
N LEU A 382 -6.11 -13.85 19.51
CA LEU A 382 -5.15 -13.11 18.70
C LEU A 382 -3.89 -13.96 18.42
N GLU A 383 -3.28 -14.55 19.46
CA GLU A 383 -2.11 -15.41 19.31
C GLU A 383 -2.41 -16.64 18.45
N SER A 384 -3.54 -17.30 18.70
CA SER A 384 -3.99 -18.43 17.87
C SER A 384 -4.22 -18.02 16.40
N PHE A 385 -4.76 -16.82 16.16
CA PHE A 385 -4.95 -16.30 14.82
C PHE A 385 -3.61 -16.05 14.13
N LEU A 386 -2.67 -15.41 14.79
CA LEU A 386 -1.33 -15.15 14.27
C LEU A 386 -0.58 -16.45 13.96
N ASN A 387 -0.63 -17.45 14.84
CA ASN A 387 0.02 -18.74 14.66
C ASN A 387 -0.55 -19.54 13.47
N ARG A 388 -1.87 -19.52 13.24
CA ARG A 388 -2.48 -20.19 12.06
C ARG A 388 -2.07 -19.55 10.74
N THR A 389 -1.86 -18.24 10.79
CA THR A 389 -1.43 -17.50 9.62
C THR A 389 0.05 -17.75 9.30
N ASP A 390 0.85 -18.32 10.19
CA ASP A 390 2.25 -18.67 9.95
C ASP A 390 2.45 -19.95 9.12
N ASP A 391 1.53 -20.91 9.15
CA ASP A 391 1.66 -22.22 8.48
C ASP A 391 1.33 -22.20 6.97
N GLU A 392 0.70 -21.15 6.45
CA GLU A 392 0.27 -21.06 5.04
C GLU A 392 1.04 -19.97 4.25
N GLY A 393 2.36 -20.12 4.12
CA GLY A 393 3.24 -19.57 3.06
C GLY A 393 3.09 -18.13 2.56
N LEU A 394 3.79 -17.15 3.18
CA LEU A 394 4.06 -15.81 2.61
C LEU A 394 5.06 -15.82 1.45
N ASP A 395 5.97 -16.80 1.43
CA ASP A 395 7.05 -16.87 0.44
C ASP A 395 6.51 -17.10 -0.99
N GLU A 396 5.42 -17.86 -1.16
CA GLU A 396 4.86 -18.13 -2.48
C GLU A 396 4.20 -16.92 -3.17
N GLU A 397 3.65 -15.95 -2.42
CA GLU A 397 2.97 -14.79 -3.04
C GLU A 397 3.94 -13.65 -3.38
N VAL A 398 4.99 -13.47 -2.61
CA VAL A 398 6.08 -12.53 -2.93
C VAL A 398 6.90 -13.09 -4.10
N ASP A 399 7.18 -14.40 -4.12
CA ASP A 399 7.88 -15.07 -5.20
C ASP A 399 7.04 -15.17 -6.48
N ARG A 400 5.72 -15.40 -6.41
CA ARG A 400 4.84 -15.30 -7.59
C ARG A 400 4.70 -13.89 -8.13
N ALA A 401 4.76 -12.88 -7.27
CA ALA A 401 4.77 -11.48 -7.69
C ALA A 401 6.12 -11.07 -8.31
N THR A 402 7.23 -11.70 -7.87
CA THR A 402 8.59 -11.49 -8.41
C THR A 402 8.90 -12.41 -9.58
N SER A 403 8.42 -13.66 -9.60
CA SER A 403 8.65 -14.65 -10.66
C SER A 403 7.78 -14.48 -11.91
N GLY A 404 6.79 -13.59 -11.88
CA GLY A 404 6.05 -13.19 -13.09
C GLY A 404 6.90 -12.52 -14.18
N PHE A 405 8.18 -12.29 -13.91
CA PHE A 405 9.22 -11.87 -14.85
C PHE A 405 10.25 -12.97 -15.03
N GLY A 406 9.81 -14.17 -15.43
CA GLY A 406 10.72 -15.23 -15.82
C GLY A 406 11.64 -14.76 -16.94
N VAL A 407 12.93 -14.63 -16.62
CA VAL A 407 13.98 -14.67 -17.62
C VAL A 407 13.93 -16.09 -18.22
N PRO A 408 13.78 -16.27 -19.54
CA PRO A 408 13.94 -17.60 -20.12
C PRO A 408 15.36 -18.06 -19.83
N GLU A 409 15.49 -19.27 -19.25
CA GLU A 409 16.79 -19.92 -19.12
C GLU A 409 17.43 -20.05 -20.51
N PRO A 410 18.74 -19.82 -20.65
CA PRO A 410 19.42 -20.06 -21.91
C PRO A 410 19.30 -21.55 -22.21
N VAL A 411 18.69 -21.86 -23.36
CA VAL A 411 18.71 -23.22 -23.94
C VAL A 411 20.15 -23.52 -24.32
N GLU A 412 20.72 -24.59 -23.70
CA GLU A 412 22.01 -25.17 -24.09
C GLU A 412 21.98 -25.69 -25.53
#